data_9b100e6db159079792a90004c7d36475
#
_entry.id   9b100e6db159079792a90004c7d36475
#
_cell.length_a   1.000
_cell.length_b   1.000
_cell.length_c   1.000
_cell.angle_alpha   90.00
_cell.angle_beta   90.00
_cell.angle_gamma   90.00
#
_symmetry.space_group_name_H-M   'P 1'
#
loop_
_entity.id
_entity.type
_entity.pdbx_description
1 polymer ?
#
loop_
_entity_poly.entity_id
_entity_poly.type
_entity_poly.pdbx_seq_one_letter_code
_entity_poly.pdbx_strand_id
1 'polypeptide(L)'
;MRETCGWGTGDPLMTAYHDAEWGVPVHDDRLHFEFIVLEGVQAGLSWRTVLHRRDAYREAYDNFDPVKVAKYTEADTERIMAHPGIIRNRRKIEAAVKNARAFLAVQKEFGSFDKYVWGFVGGKQKINSHKSFSEMPAETEESRAMSKDLKKRGFTFVGPTICYAYMQAAGLVNDHLTECYRWKEVQR
;
A
#
# COMPACT_ATOMS: atom_id res chain seq x y z
N MET A 1 19.24 22.52 6.10
CA MET A 1 18.45 21.48 5.39
C MET A 1 17.43 20.95 6.39
N ARG A 2 16.21 20.63 5.95
CA ARG A 2 15.23 19.97 6.84
C ARG A 2 15.67 18.53 7.05
N GLU A 3 15.58 18.04 8.28
CA GLU A 3 15.87 16.64 8.58
C GLU A 3 14.77 15.74 8.00
N THR A 4 15.17 14.64 7.38
CA THR A 4 14.29 13.66 6.74
C THR A 4 14.52 12.28 7.34
N CYS A 5 13.68 11.32 7.03
CA CYS A 5 13.89 9.93 7.44
C CYS A 5 15.13 9.27 6.79
N GLY A 6 15.74 9.89 5.79
CA GLY A 6 16.99 9.44 5.16
C GLY A 6 16.85 8.32 4.12
N TRP A 7 15.82 7.49 4.17
CA TRP A 7 15.68 6.34 3.25
C TRP A 7 15.39 6.72 1.78
N GLY A 8 14.91 7.95 1.52
CA GLY A 8 14.69 8.50 0.19
C GLY A 8 15.92 9.20 -0.40
N THR A 9 16.98 9.40 0.39
CA THR A 9 18.13 10.21 0.01
C THR A 9 18.87 9.63 -1.23
N GLY A 10 19.18 10.49 -2.19
CA GLY A 10 19.88 10.11 -3.41
C GLY A 10 18.99 9.53 -4.52
N ASP A 11 17.69 9.44 -4.30
CA ASP A 11 16.71 9.03 -5.31
C ASP A 11 15.56 10.06 -5.34
N PRO A 12 15.44 10.88 -6.40
CA PRO A 12 14.42 11.93 -6.45
C PRO A 12 12.99 11.41 -6.33
N LEU A 13 12.70 10.21 -6.88
CA LEU A 13 11.36 9.63 -6.81
C LEU A 13 11.03 9.14 -5.41
N MET A 14 11.99 8.49 -4.75
CA MET A 14 11.85 8.07 -3.35
C MET A 14 11.73 9.28 -2.41
N THR A 15 12.48 10.34 -2.66
CA THR A 15 12.36 11.60 -1.90
C THR A 15 10.99 12.21 -2.09
N ALA A 16 10.50 12.33 -3.33
CA ALA A 16 9.16 12.87 -3.60
C ALA A 16 8.05 12.05 -2.93
N TYR A 17 8.15 10.71 -2.97
CA TYR A 17 7.22 9.82 -2.29
C TYR A 17 7.24 10.02 -0.76
N HIS A 18 8.43 10.10 -0.14
CA HIS A 18 8.57 10.41 1.28
C HIS A 18 7.93 11.74 1.64
N ASP A 19 8.19 12.76 0.82
CA ASP A 19 7.79 14.14 1.12
C ASP A 19 6.31 14.42 0.88
N ALA A 20 5.66 13.67 -0.02
CA ALA A 20 4.29 13.98 -0.45
C ALA A 20 3.25 12.91 -0.11
N GLU A 21 3.65 11.65 0.04
CA GLU A 21 2.70 10.53 0.12
C GLU A 21 2.86 9.68 1.39
N TRP A 22 4.07 9.21 1.71
CA TRP A 22 4.28 8.27 2.81
C TRP A 22 3.83 8.86 4.15
N GLY A 23 2.99 8.12 4.87
CA GLY A 23 2.42 8.56 6.16
C GLY A 23 1.31 9.62 6.05
N VAL A 24 0.94 10.07 4.84
CA VAL A 24 -0.19 10.98 4.65
C VAL A 24 -1.50 10.20 4.69
N PRO A 25 -2.49 10.56 5.54
CA PRO A 25 -3.78 9.89 5.58
C PRO A 25 -4.48 9.86 4.22
N VAL A 26 -4.80 8.66 3.76
CA VAL A 26 -5.53 8.39 2.52
C VAL A 26 -6.99 8.11 2.85
N HIS A 27 -7.90 8.75 2.08
CA HIS A 27 -9.35 8.58 2.17
C HIS A 27 -10.00 8.37 0.78
N ASP A 28 -9.24 7.86 -0.17
CA ASP A 28 -9.69 7.52 -1.52
C ASP A 28 -9.57 6.02 -1.75
N ASP A 29 -10.69 5.36 -2.02
CA ASP A 29 -10.76 3.90 -2.17
C ASP A 29 -9.88 3.38 -3.32
N ARG A 30 -9.75 4.13 -4.43
CA ARG A 30 -8.87 3.72 -5.54
C ARG A 30 -7.41 3.77 -5.14
N LEU A 31 -7.01 4.78 -4.38
CA LEU A 31 -5.65 4.89 -3.88
C LEU A 31 -5.35 3.81 -2.83
N HIS A 32 -6.32 3.44 -2.00
CA HIS A 32 -6.22 2.26 -1.13
C HIS A 32 -5.99 0.98 -1.94
N PHE A 33 -6.72 0.79 -3.05
CA PHE A 33 -6.54 -0.38 -3.90
C PHE A 33 -5.16 -0.37 -4.58
N GLU A 34 -4.71 0.78 -5.08
CA GLU A 34 -3.36 0.96 -5.62
C GLU A 34 -2.28 0.52 -4.61
N PHE A 35 -2.33 1.02 -3.37
CA PHE A 35 -1.36 0.64 -2.34
C PHE A 35 -1.41 -0.83 -1.98
N ILE A 36 -2.60 -1.43 -1.82
CA ILE A 36 -2.72 -2.87 -1.53
C ILE A 36 -2.05 -3.71 -2.62
N VAL A 37 -2.27 -3.37 -3.89
CA VAL A 37 -1.65 -4.11 -5.01
C VAL A 37 -0.14 -3.90 -5.01
N LEU A 38 0.34 -2.65 -4.88
CA LEU A 38 1.77 -2.33 -4.95
C LEU A 38 2.56 -2.92 -3.76
N GLU A 39 2.00 -2.90 -2.55
CA GLU A 39 2.62 -3.54 -1.38
C GLU A 39 2.65 -5.07 -1.53
N GLY A 40 1.63 -5.66 -2.12
CA GLY A 40 1.66 -7.07 -2.49
C GLY A 40 2.72 -7.38 -3.56
N VAL A 41 2.93 -6.47 -4.51
CA VAL A 41 4.00 -6.57 -5.51
C VAL A 41 5.38 -6.47 -4.84
N GLN A 42 5.53 -5.65 -3.81
CA GLN A 42 6.79 -5.48 -3.09
C GLN A 42 7.27 -6.76 -2.40
N ALA A 43 6.41 -7.72 -2.10
CA ALA A 43 6.82 -8.97 -1.43
C ALA A 43 8.06 -9.60 -2.07
N GLY A 44 9.17 -9.64 -1.32
CA GLY A 44 10.48 -10.11 -1.78
C GLY A 44 11.29 -9.12 -2.63
N LEU A 45 10.86 -7.84 -2.70
CA LEU A 45 11.50 -6.78 -3.46
C LEU A 45 11.71 -5.53 -2.59
N SER A 46 12.45 -4.53 -3.09
CA SER A 46 12.52 -3.21 -2.46
C SER A 46 11.37 -2.31 -2.92
N TRP A 47 10.92 -1.41 -2.03
CA TRP A 47 9.94 -0.38 -2.42
C TRP A 47 10.42 0.49 -3.58
N ARG A 48 11.70 0.85 -3.60
CA ARG A 48 12.33 1.55 -4.74
C ARG A 48 12.03 0.86 -6.07
N THR A 49 12.19 -0.47 -6.11
CA THR A 49 11.92 -1.26 -7.34
C THR A 49 10.48 -1.13 -7.79
N VAL A 50 9.52 -1.12 -6.86
CA VAL A 50 8.09 -1.01 -7.13
C VAL A 50 7.74 0.42 -7.53
N LEU A 51 8.21 1.41 -6.78
CA LEU A 51 7.91 2.83 -7.00
C LEU A 51 8.38 3.30 -8.39
N HIS A 52 9.56 2.89 -8.83
CA HIS A 52 10.07 3.20 -10.17
C HIS A 52 9.26 2.56 -11.32
N ARG A 53 8.36 1.64 -11.00
CA ARG A 53 7.45 0.98 -11.97
C ARG A 53 6.00 1.38 -11.80
N ARG A 54 5.70 2.26 -10.84
CA ARG A 54 4.34 2.61 -10.45
C ARG A 54 3.49 3.09 -11.62
N ASP A 55 4.05 3.93 -12.50
CA ASP A 55 3.32 4.43 -13.67
C ASP A 55 3.01 3.32 -14.68
N ALA A 56 3.94 2.39 -14.90
CA ALA A 56 3.68 1.21 -15.72
C ALA A 56 2.59 0.32 -15.11
N TYR A 57 2.54 0.20 -13.78
CA TYR A 57 1.45 -0.49 -13.09
C TYR A 57 0.12 0.25 -13.24
N ARG A 58 0.09 1.58 -13.12
CA ARG A 58 -1.10 2.39 -13.38
C ARG A 58 -1.63 2.18 -14.80
N GLU A 59 -0.75 2.19 -15.79
CA GLU A 59 -1.11 1.92 -17.19
C GLU A 59 -1.68 0.49 -17.35
N ALA A 60 -0.99 -0.52 -16.84
CA ALA A 60 -1.36 -1.92 -17.01
C ALA A 60 -2.65 -2.32 -16.28
N TYR A 61 -2.99 -1.63 -15.17
CA TYR A 61 -4.11 -1.93 -14.28
C TYR A 61 -5.25 -0.90 -14.34
N ASP A 62 -5.43 -0.21 -15.48
CA ASP A 62 -6.52 0.78 -15.67
C ASP A 62 -6.56 1.83 -14.53
N ASN A 63 -5.41 2.38 -14.15
CA ASN A 63 -5.25 3.31 -13.02
C ASN A 63 -5.80 2.74 -11.68
N PHE A 64 -5.65 1.44 -11.49
CA PHE A 64 -6.13 0.74 -10.30
C PHE A 64 -7.64 0.93 -10.04
N ASP A 65 -8.43 0.95 -11.11
CA ASP A 65 -9.89 0.87 -10.99
C ASP A 65 -10.30 -0.57 -10.58
N PRO A 66 -10.76 -0.77 -9.32
CA PRO A 66 -11.04 -2.11 -8.83
C PRO A 66 -12.20 -2.78 -9.59
N VAL A 67 -13.12 -1.99 -10.16
CA VAL A 67 -14.25 -2.52 -10.95
C VAL A 67 -13.76 -3.11 -12.28
N LYS A 68 -12.78 -2.47 -12.91
CA LYS A 68 -12.16 -2.98 -14.13
C LYS A 68 -11.26 -4.17 -13.83
N VAL A 69 -10.37 -4.05 -12.87
CA VAL A 69 -9.41 -5.10 -12.50
C VAL A 69 -10.13 -6.39 -12.06
N ALA A 70 -11.24 -6.29 -11.34
CA ALA A 70 -12.04 -7.44 -10.92
C ALA A 70 -12.59 -8.29 -12.09
N LYS A 71 -12.70 -7.70 -13.28
CA LYS A 71 -13.21 -8.33 -14.51
C LYS A 71 -12.12 -8.92 -15.40
N TYR A 72 -10.85 -8.71 -15.03
CA TYR A 72 -9.74 -9.21 -15.84
C TYR A 72 -9.81 -10.72 -16.03
N THR A 73 -9.49 -11.13 -17.25
CA THR A 73 -9.48 -12.51 -17.74
C THR A 73 -8.04 -13.03 -17.83
N GLU A 74 -7.89 -14.27 -18.28
CA GLU A 74 -6.57 -14.83 -18.59
C GLU A 74 -5.85 -14.01 -19.67
N ALA A 75 -6.57 -13.51 -20.68
CA ALA A 75 -5.98 -12.65 -21.71
C ALA A 75 -5.39 -11.35 -21.13
N ASP A 76 -6.04 -10.77 -20.12
CA ASP A 76 -5.50 -9.60 -19.41
C ASP A 76 -4.26 -9.95 -18.59
N THR A 77 -4.25 -11.11 -17.95
CA THR A 77 -3.07 -11.63 -17.24
C THR A 77 -1.89 -11.77 -18.18
N GLU A 78 -2.09 -12.35 -19.37
CA GLU A 78 -1.03 -12.46 -20.39
C GLU A 78 -0.58 -11.10 -20.91
N ARG A 79 -1.51 -10.17 -21.15
CA ARG A 79 -1.21 -8.79 -21.54
C ARG A 79 -0.30 -8.10 -20.51
N ILE A 80 -0.63 -8.23 -19.21
CA ILE A 80 0.16 -7.64 -18.14
C ILE A 80 1.52 -8.35 -18.01
N MET A 81 1.58 -9.68 -18.13
CA MET A 81 2.84 -10.44 -18.14
C MET A 81 3.78 -10.01 -19.26
N ALA A 82 3.25 -9.60 -20.41
CA ALA A 82 4.01 -9.13 -21.56
C ALA A 82 4.47 -7.66 -21.41
N HIS A 83 3.89 -6.88 -20.48
CA HIS A 83 4.20 -5.48 -20.33
C HIS A 83 5.64 -5.27 -19.79
N PRO A 84 6.50 -4.47 -20.49
CA PRO A 84 7.93 -4.38 -20.17
C PRO A 84 8.22 -3.73 -18.81
N GLY A 85 7.32 -2.85 -18.32
CA GLY A 85 7.45 -2.16 -17.04
C GLY A 85 6.98 -2.98 -15.82
N ILE A 86 6.37 -4.15 -16.05
CA ILE A 86 5.78 -4.96 -14.97
C ILE A 86 6.78 -6.04 -14.51
N ILE A 87 6.81 -6.27 -13.21
CA ILE A 87 7.51 -7.41 -12.62
C ILE A 87 6.77 -8.69 -13.00
N ARG A 88 7.41 -9.53 -13.82
CA ARG A 88 6.82 -10.73 -14.39
C ARG A 88 6.62 -11.81 -13.33
N ASN A 89 5.52 -11.71 -12.61
CA ASN A 89 5.10 -12.69 -11.62
C ASN A 89 3.59 -12.93 -11.75
N ARG A 90 3.22 -13.98 -12.46
CA ARG A 90 1.82 -14.36 -12.70
C ARG A 90 1.00 -14.43 -11.43
N ARG A 91 1.54 -15.04 -10.36
CA ARG A 91 0.83 -15.19 -9.08
C ARG A 91 0.46 -13.83 -8.46
N LYS A 92 1.32 -12.81 -8.61
CA LYS A 92 1.03 -11.45 -8.12
C LYS A 92 -0.03 -10.77 -8.99
N ILE A 93 -0.04 -11.02 -10.29
CA ILE A 93 -1.05 -10.47 -11.21
C ILE A 93 -2.43 -11.08 -10.91
N GLU A 94 -2.51 -12.40 -10.83
CA GLU A 94 -3.75 -13.11 -10.46
C GLU A 94 -4.25 -12.69 -9.06
N ALA A 95 -3.33 -12.46 -8.12
CA ALA A 95 -3.64 -11.95 -6.80
C ALA A 95 -4.30 -10.56 -6.85
N ALA A 96 -3.83 -9.65 -7.71
CA ALA A 96 -4.45 -8.33 -7.87
C ALA A 96 -5.90 -8.44 -8.34
N VAL A 97 -6.19 -9.34 -9.27
CA VAL A 97 -7.57 -9.62 -9.75
C VAL A 97 -8.45 -10.18 -8.63
N LYS A 98 -7.93 -11.14 -7.89
CA LYS A 98 -8.62 -11.72 -6.74
C LYS A 98 -8.87 -10.68 -5.65
N ASN A 99 -7.87 -9.86 -5.36
CA ASN A 99 -7.96 -8.78 -4.38
C ASN A 99 -8.98 -7.71 -4.82
N ALA A 100 -9.08 -7.39 -6.12
CA ALA A 100 -10.09 -6.46 -6.62
C ALA A 100 -11.52 -6.95 -6.34
N ARG A 101 -11.80 -8.23 -6.56
CA ARG A 101 -13.10 -8.84 -6.26
C ARG A 101 -13.42 -8.78 -4.77
N ALA A 102 -12.47 -9.12 -3.91
CA ALA A 102 -12.62 -9.03 -2.46
C ALA A 102 -12.78 -7.58 -2.00
N PHE A 103 -12.06 -6.64 -2.61
CA PHE A 103 -12.14 -5.20 -2.34
C PHE A 103 -13.55 -4.66 -2.60
N LEU A 104 -14.17 -5.01 -3.73
CA LEU A 104 -15.54 -4.64 -4.06
C LEU A 104 -16.55 -5.23 -3.07
N ALA A 105 -16.33 -6.46 -2.59
CA ALA A 105 -17.17 -7.07 -1.56
C ALA A 105 -17.08 -6.29 -0.23
N VAL A 106 -15.89 -5.85 0.18
CA VAL A 106 -15.67 -5.01 1.36
C VAL A 106 -16.38 -3.66 1.20
N GLN A 107 -16.23 -2.99 0.04
CA GLN A 107 -16.93 -1.74 -0.23
C GLN A 107 -18.45 -1.88 -0.08
N LYS A 108 -19.01 -2.99 -0.59
CA LYS A 108 -20.45 -3.27 -0.48
C LYS A 108 -20.90 -3.47 0.97
N GLU A 109 -20.07 -4.12 1.79
CA GLU A 109 -20.40 -4.44 3.19
C GLU A 109 -20.27 -3.21 4.10
N PHE A 110 -19.19 -2.43 3.95
CA PHE A 110 -18.83 -1.31 4.86
C PHE A 110 -19.20 0.07 4.31
N GLY A 111 -19.64 0.16 3.05
CA GLY A 111 -19.92 1.41 2.35
C GLY A 111 -18.70 2.02 1.65
N SER A 112 -17.49 1.76 2.13
CA SER A 112 -16.22 2.06 1.46
C SER A 112 -15.10 1.17 2.01
N PHE A 113 -14.04 1.01 1.25
CA PHE A 113 -12.83 0.34 1.74
C PHE A 113 -12.11 1.20 2.77
N ASP A 114 -12.15 2.53 2.59
CA ASP A 114 -11.63 3.51 3.53
C ASP A 114 -12.19 3.29 4.95
N LYS A 115 -13.51 3.27 5.11
CA LYS A 115 -14.14 3.01 6.42
C LYS A 115 -13.69 1.70 7.05
N TYR A 116 -13.53 0.67 6.24
CA TYR A 116 -13.11 -0.65 6.71
C TYR A 116 -11.68 -0.62 7.26
N VAL A 117 -10.71 -0.06 6.50
CA VAL A 117 -9.30 -0.08 6.92
C VAL A 117 -9.02 0.86 8.08
N TRP A 118 -9.64 2.04 8.10
CA TRP A 118 -9.51 2.97 9.22
C TRP A 118 -10.08 2.41 10.52
N GLY A 119 -11.00 1.46 10.45
CA GLY A 119 -11.52 0.74 11.62
C GLY A 119 -10.43 0.02 12.43
N PHE A 120 -9.36 -0.46 11.80
CA PHE A 120 -8.25 -1.15 12.49
C PHE A 120 -7.39 -0.23 13.37
N VAL A 121 -7.48 1.08 13.17
CA VAL A 121 -6.77 2.09 13.97
C VAL A 121 -7.74 3.02 14.72
N GLY A 122 -9.00 2.60 14.89
CA GLY A 122 -10.02 3.36 15.62
C GLY A 122 -10.46 4.65 14.93
N GLY A 123 -10.33 4.71 13.60
CA GLY A 123 -10.74 5.86 12.78
C GLY A 123 -9.82 7.07 12.84
N LYS A 124 -8.63 6.94 13.44
CA LYS A 124 -7.64 8.02 13.56
C LYS A 124 -6.24 7.50 13.27
N GLN A 125 -5.41 8.36 12.69
CA GLN A 125 -4.00 8.05 12.46
C GLN A 125 -3.30 7.70 13.79
N LYS A 126 -2.64 6.55 13.83
CA LYS A 126 -1.78 6.17 14.94
C LYS A 126 -0.42 6.84 14.76
N ILE A 127 -0.05 7.69 15.70
CA ILE A 127 1.20 8.44 15.66
C ILE A 127 2.22 7.72 16.51
N ASN A 128 3.27 7.21 15.88
CA ASN A 128 4.40 6.60 16.55
C ASN A 128 5.54 7.62 16.77
N SER A 129 6.45 7.34 17.69
CA SER A 129 7.52 8.28 18.10
C SER A 129 8.89 7.61 18.00
N HIS A 130 9.18 7.01 16.82
CA HIS A 130 10.44 6.35 16.55
C HIS A 130 11.57 7.37 16.36
N LYS A 131 12.71 7.13 16.98
CA LYS A 131 13.94 7.92 16.78
C LYS A 131 14.85 7.33 15.73
N SER A 132 14.69 6.04 15.44
CA SER A 132 15.46 5.33 14.42
C SER A 132 14.63 4.22 13.77
N PHE A 133 15.04 3.77 12.58
CA PHE A 133 14.38 2.65 11.90
C PHE A 133 14.50 1.32 12.64
N SER A 134 15.53 1.16 13.47
CA SER A 134 15.70 -0.06 14.29
C SER A 134 14.61 -0.21 15.36
N GLU A 135 13.90 0.85 15.69
CA GLU A 135 12.78 0.84 16.63
C GLU A 135 11.45 0.46 15.96
N MET A 136 11.38 0.53 14.61
CA MET A 136 10.16 0.19 13.88
C MET A 136 9.95 -1.32 13.87
N PRO A 137 8.79 -1.81 14.30
CA PRO A 137 8.48 -3.23 14.22
C PRO A 137 8.21 -3.63 12.76
N ALA A 138 8.46 -4.91 12.45
CA ALA A 138 8.09 -5.46 11.15
C ALA A 138 6.57 -5.62 10.98
N GLU A 139 5.81 -5.70 12.10
CA GLU A 139 4.36 -5.85 12.15
C GLU A 139 3.84 -5.41 13.53
N THR A 140 2.56 -5.05 13.61
CA THR A 140 1.88 -4.66 14.85
C THR A 140 0.65 -5.50 15.10
N GLU A 141 -0.03 -5.31 16.24
CA GLU A 141 -1.31 -5.97 16.51
C GLU A 141 -2.36 -5.61 15.47
N GLU A 142 -2.43 -4.33 15.09
CA GLU A 142 -3.38 -3.84 14.10
C GLU A 142 -3.09 -4.45 12.72
N SER A 143 -1.83 -4.53 12.29
CA SER A 143 -1.46 -5.12 11.01
C SER A 143 -1.71 -6.64 10.98
N ARG A 144 -1.52 -7.33 12.10
CA ARG A 144 -1.90 -8.75 12.25
C ARG A 144 -3.41 -8.95 12.16
N ALA A 145 -4.18 -8.10 12.85
CA ALA A 145 -5.64 -8.13 12.80
C ALA A 145 -6.16 -7.87 11.38
N MET A 146 -5.64 -6.83 10.72
CA MET A 146 -5.95 -6.50 9.32
C MET A 146 -5.60 -7.66 8.38
N SER A 147 -4.40 -8.23 8.49
CA SER A 147 -3.96 -9.37 7.69
C SER A 147 -4.89 -10.58 7.85
N LYS A 148 -5.27 -10.88 9.08
CA LYS A 148 -6.16 -12.01 9.40
C LYS A 148 -7.55 -11.81 8.75
N ASP A 149 -8.13 -10.63 8.87
CA ASP A 149 -9.46 -10.35 8.33
C ASP A 149 -9.43 -10.27 6.79
N LEU A 150 -8.44 -9.60 6.20
CA LEU A 150 -8.27 -9.55 4.76
C LEU A 150 -8.13 -10.95 4.14
N LYS A 151 -7.33 -11.83 4.75
CA LYS A 151 -7.20 -13.24 4.31
C LYS A 151 -8.52 -13.98 4.38
N LYS A 152 -9.29 -13.81 5.47
CA LYS A 152 -10.63 -14.40 5.62
C LYS A 152 -11.58 -13.93 4.53
N ARG A 153 -11.44 -12.68 4.06
CA ARG A 153 -12.23 -12.09 2.97
C ARG A 153 -11.73 -12.48 1.57
N GLY A 154 -10.67 -13.29 1.49
CA GLY A 154 -10.15 -13.82 0.24
C GLY A 154 -9.02 -13.02 -0.39
N PHE A 155 -8.48 -12.00 0.27
CA PHE A 155 -7.28 -11.32 -0.20
C PHE A 155 -6.05 -12.23 -0.12
N THR A 156 -5.11 -11.99 -1.01
CA THR A 156 -3.81 -12.67 -1.07
C THR A 156 -2.67 -11.67 -1.11
N PHE A 157 -1.45 -12.08 -0.76
CA PHE A 157 -0.30 -11.17 -0.56
C PHE A 157 -0.57 -10.05 0.44
N VAL A 158 -1.28 -10.39 1.50
CA VAL A 158 -1.63 -9.48 2.61
C VAL A 158 -1.15 -10.07 3.95
N GLY A 159 0.12 -10.49 4.00
CA GLY A 159 0.77 -10.88 5.27
C GLY A 159 0.85 -9.71 6.25
N PRO A 160 1.07 -9.94 7.55
CA PRO A 160 1.06 -8.86 8.54
C PRO A 160 2.14 -7.80 8.29
N THR A 161 3.31 -8.18 7.80
CA THR A 161 4.36 -7.23 7.40
C THR A 161 3.94 -6.38 6.19
N ILE A 162 3.28 -7.00 5.19
CA ILE A 162 2.76 -6.28 4.02
C ILE A 162 1.62 -5.33 4.44
N CYS A 163 0.74 -5.79 5.34
CA CYS A 163 -0.31 -4.93 5.90
C CYS A 163 0.27 -3.74 6.66
N TYR A 164 1.38 -3.94 7.40
CA TYR A 164 2.03 -2.85 8.10
C TYR A 164 2.64 -1.82 7.12
N ALA A 165 3.33 -2.29 6.08
CA ALA A 165 3.83 -1.41 5.02
C ALA A 165 2.69 -0.63 4.33
N TYR A 166 1.56 -1.30 4.06
CA TYR A 166 0.34 -0.65 3.57
C TYR A 166 -0.19 0.41 4.55
N MET A 167 -0.22 0.12 5.86
CA MET A 167 -0.66 1.09 6.87
C MET A 167 0.24 2.33 6.92
N GLN A 168 1.56 2.15 6.72
CA GLN A 168 2.52 3.25 6.61
C GLN A 168 2.28 4.05 5.32
N ALA A 169 2.14 3.38 4.17
CA ALA A 169 1.93 4.02 2.87
C ALA A 169 0.62 4.83 2.82
N ALA A 170 -0.47 4.26 3.37
CA ALA A 170 -1.80 4.88 3.40
C ALA A 170 -2.01 5.85 4.59
N GLY A 171 -0.99 6.06 5.40
CA GLY A 171 -1.04 6.99 6.54
C GLY A 171 -1.99 6.59 7.67
N LEU A 172 -2.36 5.31 7.77
CA LEU A 172 -3.05 4.79 8.96
C LEU A 172 -2.15 4.87 10.20
N VAL A 173 -0.84 4.76 9.97
CA VAL A 173 0.19 5.02 10.97
C VAL A 173 1.14 6.10 10.46
N ASN A 174 1.61 6.95 11.35
CA ASN A 174 2.69 7.89 11.07
C ASN A 174 3.98 7.33 11.69
N ASP A 175 4.85 6.84 10.82
CA ASP A 175 6.15 6.25 11.18
C ASP A 175 7.34 7.12 10.71
N HIS A 176 7.08 8.38 10.34
CA HIS A 176 8.19 9.31 10.20
C HIS A 176 8.99 9.39 11.50
N LEU A 177 10.31 9.45 11.40
CA LEU A 177 11.15 9.65 12.59
C LEU A 177 10.82 10.98 13.24
N THR A 178 10.89 11.06 14.58
CA THR A 178 10.51 12.26 15.33
C THR A 178 11.30 13.52 14.95
N GLU A 179 12.52 13.35 14.43
CA GLU A 179 13.37 14.44 13.90
C GLU A 179 13.02 14.82 12.46
N CYS A 180 12.30 13.96 11.74
CA CYS A 180 11.86 14.24 10.38
C CYS A 180 10.80 15.34 10.38
N TYR A 181 10.98 16.34 9.51
CA TYR A 181 10.03 17.45 9.39
C TYR A 181 8.60 16.98 9.07
N ARG A 182 8.47 15.85 8.35
CA ARG A 182 7.17 15.28 8.00
C ARG A 182 6.42 14.71 9.20
N TRP A 183 7.12 14.30 10.25
CA TRP A 183 6.47 13.73 11.45
C TRP A 183 5.35 14.61 11.99
N LYS A 184 5.57 15.93 12.04
CA LYS A 184 4.54 16.91 12.50
C LYS A 184 3.54 17.26 11.38
N GLU A 185 4.00 17.36 10.14
CA GLU A 185 3.19 17.85 9.03
C GLU A 185 2.09 16.87 8.59
N VAL A 186 2.27 15.54 8.78
CA VAL A 186 1.28 14.53 8.41
C VAL A 186 0.27 14.20 9.51
N GLN A 187 0.43 14.77 10.72
CA GLN A 187 -0.53 14.58 11.82
C GLN A 187 -1.80 15.40 11.54
N ARG A 188 -2.91 14.70 11.33
CA ARG A 188 -4.21 15.31 11.04
C ARG A 188 -5.31 14.66 11.87
#